data_4b3fed3f0377fef615e562414243c1ba
#
_entry.id   4b3fed3f0377fef615e562414243c1ba
#
_cell.length_a   1.000
_cell.length_b   1.000
_cell.length_c   1.000
_cell.angle_alpha   90.00
_cell.angle_beta   90.00
_cell.angle_gamma   90.00
#
_symmetry.space_group_name_H-M   'P 1'
#
loop_
_entity.id
_entity.type
_entity.pdbx_description
1 polymer ?
#
loop_
_entity_poly.entity_id
_entity_poly.type
_entity_poly.pdbx_seq_one_letter_code
_entity_poly.pdbx_strand_id
1 'polypeptide(L)'
;MIEKIDHIGIVVRDLEKAIKVYSDVLGLKVDKVEQVEEFKVKIAFLPVGEVLVELLEPIGPGMVQDFLAEHGEGLYHICYKVTDIDKALEEVGKKTKLRDKRPRPGGAGSRVAFLEPEGMLNVETEFVERKKGA
;
A
#
# COMPACT_ATOMS: atom_id res chain seq x y z
N MET A 1 13.99 -8.67 -9.82
CA MET A 1 13.61 -7.49 -9.01
C MET A 1 12.21 -7.60 -8.46
N ILE A 2 11.19 -7.49 -9.31
CA ILE A 2 9.79 -7.66 -8.89
C ILE A 2 9.43 -9.14 -8.86
N GLU A 3 8.88 -9.59 -7.73
CA GLU A 3 8.49 -10.99 -7.54
C GLU A 3 7.01 -11.21 -7.85
N LYS A 4 6.16 -10.26 -7.45
CA LYS A 4 4.72 -10.37 -7.62
C LYS A 4 4.04 -9.05 -7.24
N ILE A 5 2.75 -8.94 -7.52
CA ILE A 5 1.94 -7.90 -6.90
C ILE A 5 1.72 -8.31 -5.45
N ASP A 6 2.12 -7.46 -4.51
CA ASP A 6 1.96 -7.74 -3.09
C ASP A 6 0.56 -7.38 -2.61
N HIS A 7 0.11 -6.18 -2.93
CA HIS A 7 -1.22 -5.74 -2.53
C HIS A 7 -1.75 -4.63 -3.41
N ILE A 8 -3.07 -4.46 -3.29
CA ILE A 8 -3.82 -3.36 -3.89
C ILE A 8 -4.41 -2.58 -2.73
N GLY A 9 -4.15 -1.28 -2.68
CA GLY A 9 -4.64 -0.42 -1.61
C GLY A 9 -5.89 0.34 -2.01
N ILE A 10 -6.88 0.33 -1.14
CA ILE A 10 -8.16 1.01 -1.34
C ILE A 10 -8.39 1.93 -0.16
N VAL A 11 -8.58 3.23 -0.44
CA VAL A 11 -8.82 4.23 0.60
C VAL A 11 -10.29 4.27 0.94
N VAL A 12 -10.60 4.23 2.23
CA VAL A 12 -11.97 4.21 2.74
C VAL A 12 -12.12 5.24 3.87
N ARG A 13 -13.35 5.73 4.08
CA ARG A 13 -13.64 6.68 5.17
C ARG A 13 -13.79 5.99 6.51
N ASP A 14 -14.37 4.80 6.51
CA ASP A 14 -14.72 4.07 7.72
C ASP A 14 -14.29 2.62 7.53
N LEU A 15 -13.24 2.22 8.23
CA LEU A 15 -12.64 0.90 8.06
C LEU A 15 -13.60 -0.22 8.42
N GLU A 16 -14.34 -0.09 9.52
CA GLU A 16 -15.28 -1.13 9.95
C GLU A 16 -16.40 -1.34 8.93
N LYS A 17 -16.92 -0.25 8.38
CA LYS A 17 -17.94 -0.32 7.32
C LYS A 17 -17.37 -0.97 6.07
N ALA A 18 -16.15 -0.61 5.68
CA ALA A 18 -15.51 -1.16 4.50
C ALA A 18 -15.26 -2.66 4.66
N ILE A 19 -14.78 -3.09 5.82
CA ILE A 19 -14.59 -4.50 6.12
C ILE A 19 -15.91 -5.26 5.95
N LYS A 20 -16.99 -4.70 6.49
CA LYS A 20 -18.30 -5.34 6.40
C LYS A 20 -18.76 -5.48 4.94
N VAL A 21 -18.56 -4.44 4.14
CA VAL A 21 -18.92 -4.50 2.70
C VAL A 21 -18.16 -5.61 1.99
N TYR A 22 -16.84 -5.65 2.17
CA TYR A 22 -16.00 -6.64 1.49
C TYR A 22 -16.29 -8.06 1.99
N SER A 23 -16.64 -8.21 3.26
CA SER A 23 -17.03 -9.50 3.82
C SER A 23 -18.41 -9.94 3.29
N ASP A 24 -19.41 -9.05 3.39
CA ASP A 24 -20.78 -9.39 3.03
C ASP A 24 -20.96 -9.62 1.52
N VAL A 25 -20.30 -8.79 0.71
CA VAL A 25 -20.48 -8.84 -0.75
C VAL A 25 -19.55 -9.86 -1.41
N LEU A 26 -18.27 -9.86 -1.01
CA LEU A 26 -17.25 -10.69 -1.67
C LEU A 26 -16.82 -11.90 -0.85
N GLY A 27 -17.26 -12.02 0.38
CA GLY A 27 -16.86 -13.15 1.24
C GLY A 27 -15.41 -13.08 1.69
N LEU A 28 -14.76 -11.92 1.58
CA LEU A 28 -13.37 -11.78 2.00
C LEU A 28 -13.28 -11.65 3.51
N LYS A 29 -12.23 -12.21 4.08
CA LYS A 29 -12.02 -12.18 5.53
C LYS A 29 -10.80 -11.35 5.88
N VAL A 30 -10.92 -10.58 6.97
CA VAL A 30 -9.78 -9.82 7.50
C VAL A 30 -8.84 -10.78 8.21
N ASP A 31 -7.56 -10.73 7.83
CA ASP A 31 -6.51 -11.47 8.53
C ASP A 31 -6.09 -10.70 9.79
N LYS A 32 -5.85 -9.40 9.64
CA LYS A 32 -5.52 -8.53 10.77
C LYS A 32 -5.78 -7.07 10.44
N VAL A 33 -5.80 -6.24 11.48
CA VAL A 33 -5.87 -4.78 11.36
C VAL A 33 -4.65 -4.22 12.06
N GLU A 34 -3.99 -3.24 11.44
CA GLU A 34 -2.78 -2.65 11.97
C GLU A 34 -2.81 -1.13 11.78
N GLN A 35 -2.26 -0.39 12.74
CA GLN A 35 -2.07 1.04 12.63
C GLN A 35 -0.61 1.32 12.30
N VAL A 36 -0.36 2.06 11.22
CA VAL A 36 0.99 2.39 10.77
C VAL A 36 1.19 3.89 10.92
N GLU A 37 1.89 4.29 11.97
CA GLU A 37 2.09 5.70 12.30
C GLU A 37 2.89 6.45 11.25
N GLU A 38 3.85 5.80 10.61
CA GLU A 38 4.67 6.41 9.56
C GLU A 38 3.80 7.04 8.48
N PHE A 39 2.69 6.40 8.11
CA PHE A 39 1.81 6.86 7.04
C PHE A 39 0.47 7.39 7.54
N LYS A 40 0.29 7.48 8.86
CA LYS A 40 -0.97 7.93 9.47
C LYS A 40 -2.17 7.19 8.90
N VAL A 41 -2.11 5.87 8.95
CA VAL A 41 -3.12 5.01 8.34
C VAL A 41 -3.43 3.81 9.22
N LYS A 42 -4.69 3.38 9.19
CA LYS A 42 -5.13 2.13 9.80
C LYS A 42 -5.48 1.19 8.65
N ILE A 43 -4.92 0.00 8.66
CA ILE A 43 -4.98 -0.94 7.53
C ILE A 43 -5.68 -2.22 7.94
N ALA A 44 -6.64 -2.67 7.13
CA ALA A 44 -7.18 -4.02 7.21
C ALA A 44 -6.59 -4.85 6.08
N PHE A 45 -6.04 -6.00 6.41
CA PHE A 45 -5.41 -6.91 5.45
C PHE A 45 -6.37 -8.03 5.10
N LEU A 46 -6.78 -8.11 3.84
CA LEU A 46 -7.72 -9.13 3.35
C LEU A 46 -7.00 -9.99 2.28
N PRO A 47 -6.53 -11.19 2.65
CA PRO A 47 -5.85 -12.06 1.68
C PRO A 47 -6.80 -12.53 0.58
N VAL A 48 -6.30 -12.47 -0.67
CA VAL A 48 -6.99 -13.02 -1.85
C VAL A 48 -5.95 -13.80 -2.63
N GLY A 49 -5.86 -15.11 -2.36
CA GLY A 49 -4.75 -15.89 -2.88
C GLY A 49 -3.44 -15.36 -2.35
N GLU A 50 -2.49 -15.09 -3.24
CA GLU A 50 -1.17 -14.56 -2.86
C GLU A 50 -1.12 -13.04 -2.80
N VAL A 51 -2.21 -12.36 -3.12
CA VAL A 51 -2.28 -10.90 -3.15
C VAL A 51 -3.14 -10.43 -1.98
N LEU A 52 -2.76 -9.31 -1.37
CA LEU A 52 -3.58 -8.71 -0.32
C LEU A 52 -4.42 -7.59 -0.92
N VAL A 53 -5.68 -7.51 -0.49
CA VAL A 53 -6.46 -6.29 -0.61
C VAL A 53 -6.29 -5.56 0.72
N GLU A 54 -5.83 -4.33 0.68
CA GLU A 54 -5.65 -3.52 1.88
C GLU A 54 -6.64 -2.38 1.88
N LEU A 55 -7.47 -2.33 2.93
CA LEU A 55 -8.38 -1.21 3.14
C LEU A 55 -7.68 -0.21 4.06
N LEU A 56 -7.62 1.04 3.61
CA LEU A 56 -6.79 2.07 4.26
C LEU A 56 -7.68 3.20 4.76
N GLU A 57 -7.71 3.40 6.07
CA GLU A 57 -8.43 4.52 6.68
C GLU A 57 -7.41 5.54 7.20
N PRO A 58 -7.49 6.82 6.79
CA PRO A 58 -6.56 7.81 7.33
C PRO A 58 -6.87 8.10 8.80
N ILE A 59 -5.81 8.23 9.60
CA ILE A 59 -5.92 8.55 11.03
C ILE A 59 -5.25 9.88 11.38
N GLY A 60 -4.84 10.63 10.38
CA GLY A 60 -4.21 11.94 10.54
C GLY A 60 -3.69 12.46 9.22
N PRO A 61 -3.05 13.64 9.22
CA PRO A 61 -2.53 14.25 7.99
C PRO A 61 -1.49 13.35 7.33
N GLY A 62 -1.60 13.18 6.01
CA GLY A 62 -0.68 12.37 5.23
C GLY A 62 -1.26 12.05 3.87
N MET A 63 -0.57 11.18 3.12
CA MET A 63 -0.92 10.84 1.74
C MET A 63 -2.32 10.24 1.62
N VAL A 64 -2.71 9.39 2.57
CA VAL A 64 -4.00 8.70 2.51
C VAL A 64 -5.14 9.69 2.74
N GLN A 65 -4.98 10.59 3.71
CA GLN A 65 -5.97 11.63 3.96
C GLN A 65 -6.11 12.56 2.76
N ASP A 66 -4.98 12.95 2.16
CA ASP A 66 -4.98 13.82 0.98
C ASP A 66 -5.70 13.15 -0.19
N PHE A 67 -5.44 11.87 -0.40
CA PHE A 67 -6.13 11.14 -1.46
C PHE A 67 -7.63 11.11 -1.23
N LEU A 68 -8.05 10.82 0.00
CA LEU A 68 -9.48 10.78 0.34
C LEU A 68 -10.14 12.14 0.12
N ALA A 69 -9.46 13.22 0.49
CA ALA A 69 -9.98 14.58 0.30
C ALA A 69 -10.11 14.96 -1.18
N GLU A 70 -9.15 14.55 -2.00
CA GLU A 70 -9.13 14.92 -3.43
C GLU A 70 -10.00 14.01 -4.29
N HIS A 71 -10.04 12.73 -4.02
CA HIS A 71 -10.63 11.72 -4.89
C HIS A 71 -11.82 10.98 -4.29
N GLY A 72 -12.01 11.07 -2.97
CA GLY A 72 -13.00 10.26 -2.28
C GLY A 72 -12.50 8.83 -2.08
N GLU A 73 -13.40 7.93 -1.70
CA GLU A 73 -13.06 6.53 -1.52
C GLU A 73 -12.73 5.87 -2.85
N GLY A 74 -11.80 4.95 -2.87
CA GLY A 74 -11.50 4.20 -4.07
C GLY A 74 -10.09 3.64 -4.12
N LEU A 75 -9.76 3.11 -5.29
CA LEU A 75 -8.48 2.48 -5.56
C LEU A 75 -7.37 3.51 -5.45
N TYR A 76 -6.39 3.23 -4.60
CA TYR A 76 -5.31 4.16 -4.30
C TYR A 76 -3.99 3.75 -4.93
N HIS A 77 -3.47 2.56 -4.61
CA HIS A 77 -2.15 2.19 -5.11
C HIS A 77 -2.03 0.69 -5.40
N ILE A 78 -1.01 0.37 -6.20
CA ILE A 78 -0.58 -1.00 -6.44
C ILE A 78 0.83 -1.12 -5.86
N CYS A 79 1.05 -2.15 -5.06
CA CYS A 79 2.35 -2.41 -4.46
C CYS A 79 2.96 -3.67 -5.05
N TYR A 80 4.21 -3.58 -5.48
CA TYR A 80 4.97 -4.70 -6.00
C TYR A 80 5.97 -5.18 -4.96
N LYS A 81 5.99 -6.48 -4.70
CA LYS A 81 7.00 -7.08 -3.84
C LYS A 81 8.31 -7.19 -4.59
N VAL A 82 9.38 -6.68 -3.99
CA VAL A 82 10.72 -6.74 -4.57
C VAL A 82 11.64 -7.56 -3.69
N THR A 83 12.66 -8.17 -4.29
CA THR A 83 13.62 -8.99 -3.57
C THR A 83 14.53 -8.13 -2.68
N ASP A 84 14.97 -7.00 -3.22
CA ASP A 84 15.91 -6.08 -2.56
C ASP A 84 15.46 -4.66 -2.90
N ILE A 85 14.85 -3.99 -1.94
CA ILE A 85 14.25 -2.66 -2.18
C ILE A 85 15.32 -1.59 -2.44
N ASP A 86 16.48 -1.70 -1.81
CA ASP A 86 17.54 -0.72 -2.04
C ASP A 86 18.04 -0.79 -3.49
N LYS A 87 18.24 -1.99 -4.00
CA LYS A 87 18.63 -2.21 -5.40
C LYS A 87 17.53 -1.77 -6.36
N ALA A 88 16.27 -2.09 -6.04
CA ALA A 88 15.14 -1.71 -6.88
C ALA A 88 15.07 -0.19 -7.02
N LEU A 89 15.23 0.54 -5.91
CA LEU A 89 15.19 2.01 -5.94
C LEU A 89 16.38 2.58 -6.72
N GLU A 90 17.56 2.00 -6.58
CA GLU A 90 18.73 2.43 -7.34
C GLU A 90 18.49 2.31 -8.85
N GLU A 91 17.99 1.16 -9.28
CA GLU A 91 17.75 0.92 -10.71
C GLU A 91 16.60 1.75 -11.26
N VAL A 92 15.49 1.79 -10.56
CA VAL A 92 14.30 2.53 -11.00
C VAL A 92 14.53 4.03 -10.95
N GLY A 93 15.31 4.50 -9.96
CA GLY A 93 15.66 5.92 -9.85
C GLY A 93 16.45 6.48 -11.01
N LYS A 94 17.09 5.61 -11.81
CA LYS A 94 17.76 6.02 -13.04
C LYS A 94 16.78 6.24 -14.19
N LYS A 95 15.57 5.73 -14.08
CA LYS A 95 14.58 5.71 -15.16
C LYS A 95 13.40 6.63 -14.89
N THR A 96 13.07 6.86 -13.63
CA THR A 96 11.94 7.70 -13.26
C THR A 96 12.19 8.35 -11.90
N LYS A 97 11.37 9.34 -11.56
CA LYS A 97 11.49 10.07 -10.30
C LYS A 97 10.91 9.26 -9.15
N LEU A 98 11.68 9.16 -8.06
CA LEU A 98 11.26 8.51 -6.83
C LEU A 98 10.66 9.55 -5.89
N ARG A 99 9.54 9.21 -5.23
CA ARG A 99 9.06 10.01 -4.10
C ARG A 99 9.93 9.72 -2.88
N ASP A 100 10.17 8.45 -2.62
CA ASP A 100 11.05 8.01 -1.54
C ASP A 100 12.36 7.50 -2.12
N LYS A 101 13.43 8.23 -1.87
CA LYS A 101 14.76 7.82 -2.30
C LYS A 101 15.34 6.71 -1.43
N ARG A 102 14.77 6.56 -0.22
CA ARG A 102 15.15 5.53 0.74
C ARG A 102 13.90 4.85 1.28
N PRO A 103 13.98 3.56 1.61
CA PRO A 103 12.84 2.86 2.20
C PRO A 103 12.40 3.43 3.52
N ARG A 104 11.11 3.33 3.79
CA ARG A 104 10.49 3.74 5.05
C ARG A 104 9.77 2.56 5.68
N PRO A 105 9.53 2.59 7.01
CA PRO A 105 8.78 1.52 7.67
C PRO A 105 7.34 1.44 7.15
N GLY A 106 6.92 0.23 6.81
CA GLY A 106 5.56 -0.06 6.38
C GLY A 106 4.88 -1.03 7.32
N GLY A 107 3.69 -1.49 6.92
CA GLY A 107 2.94 -2.45 7.70
C GLY A 107 3.62 -3.79 7.83
N ALA A 108 3.33 -4.53 8.92
CA ALA A 108 3.87 -5.86 9.18
C ALA A 108 5.40 -5.90 9.20
N GLY A 109 6.04 -4.80 9.63
CA GLY A 109 7.49 -4.72 9.75
C GLY A 109 8.22 -4.69 8.40
N SER A 110 7.54 -4.35 7.34
CA SER A 110 8.11 -4.27 6.00
C SER A 110 8.90 -2.97 5.79
N ARG A 111 9.60 -2.91 4.66
CA ARG A 111 10.25 -1.69 4.18
C ARG A 111 9.59 -1.32 2.87
N VAL A 112 9.14 -0.08 2.75
CA VAL A 112 8.37 0.37 1.59
C VAL A 112 8.95 1.65 1.01
N ALA A 113 8.63 1.92 -0.26
CA ALA A 113 8.98 3.16 -0.92
C ALA A 113 8.02 3.42 -2.07
N PHE A 114 7.73 4.69 -2.31
CA PHE A 114 6.83 5.13 -3.37
C PHE A 114 7.59 5.80 -4.51
N LEU A 115 7.10 5.60 -5.72
CA LEU A 115 7.55 6.34 -6.90
C LEU A 115 6.65 7.57 -7.08
N GLU A 116 7.13 8.57 -7.82
CA GLU A 116 6.27 9.68 -8.20
C GLU A 116 5.27 9.21 -9.25
N PRO A 117 3.97 9.52 -9.07
CA PRO A 117 2.93 9.01 -9.99
C PRO A 117 3.10 9.45 -11.43
N GLU A 118 3.68 10.64 -11.66
CA GLU A 118 3.87 11.18 -13.01
C GLU A 118 4.62 10.23 -13.93
N GLY A 119 5.67 9.57 -13.41
CA GLY A 119 6.44 8.61 -14.19
C GLY A 119 5.74 7.28 -14.41
N MET A 120 4.64 7.05 -13.69
CA MET A 120 3.87 5.82 -13.73
C MET A 120 2.46 6.06 -14.29
N LEU A 121 2.33 7.05 -15.16
CA LEU A 121 1.06 7.40 -15.83
C LEU A 121 -0.06 7.68 -14.81
N ASN A 122 0.31 8.39 -13.76
CA ASN A 122 -0.57 8.81 -12.66
C ASN A 122 -1.08 7.67 -11.77
N VAL A 123 -0.42 6.51 -11.78
CA VAL A 123 -0.74 5.42 -10.85
C VAL A 123 0.19 5.51 -9.65
N GLU A 124 -0.37 5.56 -8.45
CA GLU A 124 0.42 5.44 -7.21
C GLU A 124 1.08 4.07 -7.19
N THR A 125 2.40 4.05 -7.18
CA THR A 125 3.16 2.81 -7.28
C THR A 125 4.08 2.67 -6.08
N GLU A 126 4.01 1.54 -5.40
CA GLU A 126 4.77 1.26 -4.20
C GLU A 126 5.63 0.01 -4.40
N PHE A 127 6.80 -0.02 -3.78
CA PHE A 127 7.60 -1.23 -3.61
C PHE A 127 7.56 -1.65 -2.15
N VAL A 128 7.56 -2.95 -1.91
CA VAL A 128 7.70 -3.52 -0.57
C VAL A 128 8.72 -4.64 -0.56
N GLU A 129 9.56 -4.62 0.48
CA GLU A 129 10.42 -5.75 0.80
C GLU A 129 9.91 -6.32 2.11
N ARG A 130 9.49 -7.59 2.07
CA ARG A 130 8.97 -8.27 3.24
C ARG A 130 10.12 -8.93 4.00
N LYS A 131 9.97 -9.06 5.32
CA LYS A 131 10.89 -9.84 6.13
C LYS A 131 10.86 -11.29 5.67
N LYS A 132 12.04 -11.94 5.66
CA LYS A 132 12.14 -13.38 5.36
C LYS A 132 11.29 -14.17 6.35
N GLY A 133 10.50 -15.10 5.84
CA GLY A 133 9.61 -15.92 6.64
C GLY A 133 8.30 -15.26 7.03
N ALA A 134 8.05 -14.06 6.52
CA ALA A 134 6.79 -13.35 6.77
C ALA A 134 5.76 -13.69 5.70
#